data_c6f632225cea7e7740c9ce57b4e6424b
#
_entry.id   c6f632225cea7e7740c9ce57b4e6424b
#
_cell.length_a   1.000
_cell.length_b   1.000
_cell.length_c   1.000
_cell.angle_alpha   90.00
_cell.angle_beta   90.00
_cell.angle_gamma   90.00
#
_symmetry.space_group_name_H-M   'P 1'
#
loop_
_entity.id
_entity.type
_entity.pdbx_description
1 polymer ?
#
loop_
_entity_poly.entity_id
_entity_poly.type
_entity_poly.pdbx_seq_one_letter_code
_entity_poly.pdbx_strand_id
1 'polypeptide(L)'
;MAVAEPRTLRFAVVGAGMAGILSAIKLTEAGYTDFTVYEKADRPGGTWRENTYPGLACDVPSHLYSYSFALTPEWSHRYSPGPEIQAYFERIARERDLDARTRYGDEVTRCEFVDGRWRLTTASGHRDDVDVVIAATGVLHHPNIPAFEGLDSFEGAAFHSSRWDHRVALDGARLGVIGTGSTATQIVGAVVDDVAHLTLFQRTAQWIMPQENPPYSDDERRAFRDDPESLRGLHDHLCEQFDVFANAIVNAESPEMRLVERLCKEHLDEAVHDPVLRERLRPDYRAACKRLVVSGRFYDAMQRPNAELVTEPLERIEPGGVRTRDDALHELDVLVLATGFQAHAFMRPMEVVGRDGHTLTDEWKRRPTAYLSISIPHFPNFFMLNGPNGPVGNFSLIDVAELQFGYVLQLVNRLRAGEYREISPTEEATAALEAERTEAAKGTIWMTGCRSWYLDDRGVPAVWPFSFDRFRAEMREPDLAAYDLR
;
A
#
# COMPACT_ATOMS: atom_id res chain seq x y z
N MET A 1 32.75 -33.95 -7.44
CA MET A 1 32.15 -32.88 -8.25
C MET A 1 32.91 -31.60 -7.92
N ALA A 2 33.49 -30.92 -8.92
CA ALA A 2 34.12 -29.63 -8.70
C ALA A 2 33.00 -28.66 -8.22
N VAL A 3 33.21 -28.01 -7.08
CA VAL A 3 32.33 -26.94 -6.61
C VAL A 3 32.52 -25.80 -7.61
N ALA A 4 31.46 -25.47 -8.33
CA ALA A 4 31.48 -24.34 -9.26
C ALA A 4 31.83 -23.06 -8.46
N GLU A 5 32.67 -22.21 -9.01
CA GLU A 5 32.94 -20.90 -8.36
C GLU A 5 31.62 -20.09 -8.28
N PRO A 6 31.35 -19.46 -7.12
CA PRO A 6 30.14 -18.67 -6.97
C PRO A 6 30.07 -17.57 -8.03
N ARG A 7 28.92 -17.45 -8.67
CA ARG A 7 28.68 -16.41 -9.68
C ARG A 7 28.57 -15.03 -9.01
N THR A 8 29.14 -14.03 -9.64
CA THR A 8 28.82 -12.63 -9.30
C THR A 8 27.49 -12.28 -9.97
N LEU A 9 26.49 -11.90 -9.17
CA LEU A 9 25.18 -11.47 -9.67
C LEU A 9 25.05 -9.97 -9.57
N ARG A 10 24.56 -9.35 -10.63
CA ARG A 10 24.17 -7.94 -10.68
C ARG A 10 22.66 -7.80 -10.53
N PHE A 11 22.21 -6.82 -9.71
CA PHE A 11 20.80 -6.60 -9.42
C PHE A 11 20.34 -5.20 -9.84
N ALA A 12 19.08 -5.11 -10.26
CA ALA A 12 18.32 -3.87 -10.27
C ALA A 12 17.19 -3.95 -9.25
N VAL A 13 17.11 -2.98 -8.36
CA VAL A 13 15.97 -2.78 -7.46
C VAL A 13 15.17 -1.60 -8.00
N VAL A 14 13.90 -1.81 -8.36
CA VAL A 14 13.05 -0.76 -8.96
C VAL A 14 12.14 -0.17 -7.90
N GLY A 15 12.40 1.07 -7.51
CA GLY A 15 11.74 1.82 -6.45
C GLY A 15 12.58 1.94 -5.18
N ALA A 16 12.63 3.14 -4.58
CA ALA A 16 13.30 3.43 -3.30
C ALA A 16 12.29 3.78 -2.20
N GLY A 17 11.11 3.15 -2.22
CA GLY A 17 10.18 3.12 -1.11
C GLY A 17 10.61 2.10 -0.04
N MET A 18 9.75 1.82 0.91
CA MET A 18 9.97 0.87 2.00
C MET A 18 10.58 -0.46 1.52
N ALA A 19 9.98 -1.10 0.52
CA ALA A 19 10.45 -2.40 0.01
C ALA A 19 11.80 -2.32 -0.73
N GLY A 20 12.08 -1.20 -1.42
CA GLY A 20 13.36 -1.00 -2.11
C GLY A 20 14.52 -0.72 -1.15
N ILE A 21 14.29 0.09 -0.11
CA ILE A 21 15.25 0.30 0.99
C ILE A 21 15.56 -1.02 1.67
N LEU A 22 14.53 -1.81 2.03
CA LEU A 22 14.69 -3.15 2.58
C LEU A 22 15.57 -4.03 1.69
N SER A 23 15.26 -4.07 0.39
CA SER A 23 15.99 -4.90 -0.59
C SER A 23 17.47 -4.55 -0.63
N ALA A 24 17.80 -3.27 -0.71
CA ALA A 24 19.18 -2.79 -0.74
C ALA A 24 19.97 -3.15 0.53
N ILE A 25 19.33 -3.01 1.70
CA ILE A 25 19.93 -3.37 2.99
C ILE A 25 20.19 -4.89 3.03
N LYS A 26 19.18 -5.69 2.73
CA LYS A 26 19.28 -7.15 2.82
C LYS A 26 20.21 -7.76 1.77
N LEU A 27 20.30 -7.20 0.58
CA LEU A 27 21.33 -7.55 -0.40
C LEU A 27 22.73 -7.29 0.16
N THR A 28 22.95 -6.12 0.74
CA THR A 28 24.23 -5.76 1.34
C THR A 28 24.60 -6.71 2.50
N GLU A 29 23.67 -6.98 3.41
CA GLU A 29 23.84 -7.92 4.53
C GLU A 29 24.16 -9.35 4.05
N ALA A 30 23.60 -9.78 2.91
CA ALA A 30 23.87 -11.08 2.29
C ALA A 30 25.16 -11.12 1.45
N GLY A 31 25.92 -10.01 1.41
CA GLY A 31 27.18 -9.91 0.67
C GLY A 31 27.03 -9.71 -0.83
N TYR A 32 25.86 -9.27 -1.31
CA TYR A 32 25.67 -8.81 -2.69
C TYR A 32 25.97 -7.31 -2.77
N THR A 33 27.02 -6.97 -3.50
CA THR A 33 27.52 -5.58 -3.58
C THR A 33 27.30 -4.94 -4.95
N ASP A 34 26.97 -5.74 -5.98
CA ASP A 34 26.74 -5.24 -7.33
C ASP A 34 25.22 -5.09 -7.56
N PHE A 35 24.68 -3.96 -7.11
CA PHE A 35 23.29 -3.59 -7.36
C PHE A 35 23.13 -2.08 -7.53
N THR A 36 22.06 -1.71 -8.24
CA THR A 36 21.60 -0.33 -8.38
C THR A 36 20.11 -0.27 -7.99
N VAL A 37 19.77 0.70 -7.14
CA VAL A 37 18.37 1.07 -6.87
C VAL A 37 17.97 2.17 -7.85
N TYR A 38 16.83 2.03 -8.52
CA TYR A 38 16.27 3.01 -9.45
C TYR A 38 15.05 3.67 -8.83
N GLU A 39 15.05 4.97 -8.68
CA GLU A 39 13.92 5.74 -8.13
C GLU A 39 13.55 6.87 -9.10
N LYS A 40 12.27 6.94 -9.46
CA LYS A 40 11.75 7.98 -10.36
C LYS A 40 11.77 9.38 -9.76
N ALA A 41 11.72 9.49 -8.43
CA ALA A 41 11.76 10.75 -7.72
C ALA A 41 13.19 11.10 -7.26
N ASP A 42 13.31 12.28 -6.64
CA ASP A 42 14.59 12.90 -6.23
C ASP A 42 15.13 12.39 -4.87
N ARG A 43 14.35 11.57 -4.15
CA ARG A 43 14.69 11.07 -2.82
C ARG A 43 13.90 9.79 -2.46
N PRO A 44 14.32 9.03 -1.44
CA PRO A 44 13.64 7.81 -1.02
C PRO A 44 12.31 8.11 -0.30
N GLY A 45 11.51 7.08 -0.03
CA GLY A 45 10.32 7.13 0.84
C GLY A 45 9.03 6.63 0.20
N GLY A 46 8.93 6.60 -1.15
CA GLY A 46 7.75 6.04 -1.84
C GLY A 46 6.43 6.71 -1.41
N THR A 47 5.49 5.93 -0.91
CA THR A 47 4.15 6.40 -0.47
C THR A 47 4.22 7.55 0.53
N TRP A 48 5.16 7.53 1.46
CA TRP A 48 5.29 8.55 2.52
C TRP A 48 5.92 9.85 2.03
N ARG A 49 6.71 9.79 0.96
CA ARG A 49 7.17 10.97 0.23
C ARG A 49 6.07 11.57 -0.65
N GLU A 50 5.29 10.73 -1.33
CA GLU A 50 4.29 11.18 -2.31
C GLU A 50 3.04 11.77 -1.66
N ASN A 51 2.66 11.30 -0.49
CA ASN A 51 1.47 11.77 0.21
C ASN A 51 1.88 12.76 1.31
N THR A 52 1.36 13.98 1.21
CA THR A 52 1.68 15.08 2.12
C THR A 52 0.44 15.86 2.56
N TYR A 53 -0.75 15.29 2.36
CA TYR A 53 -2.00 15.93 2.73
C TYR A 53 -2.15 16.09 4.26
N PRO A 54 -2.91 17.09 4.73
CA PRO A 54 -3.16 17.31 6.15
C PRO A 54 -3.79 16.09 6.83
N GLY A 55 -3.31 15.75 8.02
CA GLY A 55 -3.81 14.61 8.79
C GLY A 55 -3.28 13.25 8.37
N LEU A 56 -2.35 13.19 7.39
CA LEU A 56 -1.71 11.94 6.98
C LEU A 56 -1.06 11.23 8.16
N ALA A 57 -1.52 10.02 8.44
CA ALA A 57 -0.94 9.13 9.45
C ALA A 57 -1.07 7.66 9.00
N CYS A 58 -0.26 6.79 9.56
CA CYS A 58 -0.42 5.35 9.37
C CYS A 58 -1.60 4.83 10.18
N ASP A 59 -2.30 3.84 9.66
CA ASP A 59 -3.35 3.08 10.34
C ASP A 59 -2.84 1.76 10.96
N VAL A 60 -1.52 1.55 10.90
CA VAL A 60 -0.78 0.48 11.57
C VAL A 60 0.04 1.11 12.69
N PRO A 61 0.11 0.50 13.90
CA PRO A 61 0.92 1.01 14.99
C PRO A 61 2.39 1.22 14.57
N SER A 62 2.99 2.35 14.94
CA SER A 62 4.30 2.78 14.46
C SER A 62 5.43 1.80 14.78
N HIS A 63 5.40 1.20 15.98
CA HIS A 63 6.38 0.19 16.36
C HIS A 63 6.25 -1.12 15.58
N LEU A 64 5.05 -1.44 15.05
CA LEU A 64 4.86 -2.52 14.09
C LEU A 64 5.21 -2.09 12.67
N TYR A 65 4.89 -0.84 12.28
CA TYR A 65 5.22 -0.28 10.97
C TYR A 65 6.67 0.22 10.93
N SER A 66 7.58 -0.64 11.33
CA SER A 66 9.04 -0.43 11.40
C SER A 66 9.75 -1.69 10.93
N TYR A 67 10.94 -1.56 10.35
CA TYR A 67 11.75 -2.76 10.09
C TYR A 67 12.10 -3.46 11.40
N SER A 68 11.95 -4.79 11.42
CA SER A 68 12.23 -5.61 12.61
C SER A 68 13.68 -5.49 13.11
N PHE A 69 14.60 -5.14 12.22
CA PHE A 69 16.03 -4.94 12.48
C PHE A 69 16.42 -3.47 12.76
N ALA A 70 15.47 -2.54 12.66
CA ALA A 70 15.71 -1.10 12.83
C ALA A 70 14.57 -0.41 13.61
N LEU A 71 14.16 -1.01 14.73
CA LEU A 71 13.18 -0.42 15.63
C LEU A 71 13.68 0.93 16.14
N THR A 72 12.77 1.87 16.37
CA THR A 72 13.10 3.19 16.90
C THR A 72 12.23 3.55 18.10
N PRO A 73 12.82 4.09 19.17
CA PRO A 73 12.07 4.58 20.34
C PRO A 73 11.50 5.98 20.14
N GLU A 74 11.73 6.61 18.96
CA GLU A 74 11.51 8.04 18.76
C GLU A 74 10.12 8.37 18.19
N TRP A 75 9.25 7.38 17.98
CA TRP A 75 7.90 7.65 17.52
C TRP A 75 7.14 8.59 18.45
N SER A 76 6.51 9.63 17.91
CA SER A 76 5.75 10.58 18.71
C SER A 76 4.40 10.04 19.17
N HIS A 77 3.81 9.12 18.40
CA HIS A 77 2.47 8.58 18.62
C HIS A 77 2.45 7.07 18.33
N ARG A 78 1.44 6.40 18.86
CA ARG A 78 1.17 4.99 18.51
C ARG A 78 0.93 4.83 17.01
N TYR A 79 0.29 5.80 16.37
CA TYR A 79 0.07 5.90 14.93
C TYR A 79 0.71 7.19 14.45
N SER A 80 1.95 7.11 13.99
CA SER A 80 2.75 8.27 13.67
C SER A 80 2.28 9.00 12.42
N PRO A 81 2.42 10.33 12.38
CA PRO A 81 2.13 11.12 11.20
C PRO A 81 3.09 10.80 10.06
N GLY A 82 2.60 11.00 8.82
CA GLY A 82 3.36 10.69 7.61
C GLY A 82 4.77 11.28 7.54
N PRO A 83 4.99 12.55 7.92
CA PRO A 83 6.33 13.14 7.94
C PRO A 83 7.35 12.40 8.83
N GLU A 84 6.92 11.84 9.96
CA GLU A 84 7.83 11.04 10.82
C GLU A 84 8.20 9.72 10.17
N ILE A 85 7.25 9.08 9.48
CA ILE A 85 7.50 7.84 8.77
C ILE A 85 8.43 8.10 7.58
N GLN A 86 8.24 9.19 6.86
CA GLN A 86 9.17 9.61 5.81
C GLN A 86 10.58 9.84 6.38
N ALA A 87 10.68 10.58 7.48
CA ALA A 87 11.97 10.84 8.14
C ALA A 87 12.64 9.54 8.63
N TYR A 88 11.87 8.56 9.10
CA TYR A 88 12.37 7.24 9.48
C TYR A 88 13.02 6.53 8.28
N PHE A 89 12.35 6.45 7.13
CA PHE A 89 12.91 5.81 5.94
C PHE A 89 14.12 6.56 5.36
N GLU A 90 14.09 7.89 5.33
CA GLU A 90 15.24 8.70 4.91
C GLU A 90 16.46 8.51 5.84
N ARG A 91 16.22 8.43 7.14
CA ARG A 91 17.29 8.15 8.13
C ARG A 91 17.90 6.79 7.88
N ILE A 92 17.08 5.74 7.74
CA ILE A 92 17.57 4.36 7.49
C ILE A 92 18.36 4.30 6.18
N ALA A 93 17.86 4.91 5.11
CA ALA A 93 18.57 4.96 3.83
C ALA A 93 19.95 5.63 3.96
N ARG A 94 20.04 6.74 4.69
CA ARG A 94 21.29 7.47 4.93
C ARG A 94 22.26 6.69 5.81
N GLU A 95 21.79 6.10 6.93
CA GLU A 95 22.62 5.30 7.85
C GLU A 95 23.23 4.07 7.17
N ARG A 96 22.60 3.58 6.10
CA ARG A 96 23.04 2.42 5.32
C ARG A 96 23.73 2.80 4.00
N ASP A 97 24.04 4.10 3.81
CA ASP A 97 24.73 4.64 2.61
C ASP A 97 24.06 4.21 1.29
N LEU A 98 22.73 4.17 1.26
CA LEU A 98 21.98 3.73 0.08
C LEU A 98 21.98 4.76 -1.05
N ASP A 99 22.19 6.04 -0.75
CA ASP A 99 22.24 7.10 -1.75
C ASP A 99 23.36 6.86 -2.77
N ALA A 100 24.52 6.34 -2.33
CA ALA A 100 25.63 5.99 -3.22
C ALA A 100 25.29 4.88 -4.24
N ARG A 101 24.24 4.12 -3.99
CA ARG A 101 23.78 3.00 -4.83
C ARG A 101 22.43 3.28 -5.49
N THR A 102 21.85 4.46 -5.29
CA THR A 102 20.54 4.83 -5.80
C THR A 102 20.67 5.84 -6.92
N ARG A 103 20.03 5.54 -8.04
CA ARG A 103 19.87 6.44 -9.16
C ARG A 103 18.50 7.11 -9.04
N TYR A 104 18.51 8.32 -8.49
CA TYR A 104 17.32 9.16 -8.34
C TYR A 104 16.98 9.92 -9.63
N GLY A 105 15.69 10.30 -9.77
CA GLY A 105 15.19 11.09 -10.89
C GLY A 105 15.18 10.32 -12.22
N ASP A 106 15.23 8.98 -12.17
CA ASP A 106 15.37 8.18 -13.39
C ASP A 106 14.45 6.95 -13.34
N GLU A 107 13.27 7.09 -13.93
CA GLU A 107 12.24 6.06 -13.98
C GLU A 107 12.64 4.90 -14.89
N VAL A 108 12.57 3.66 -14.40
CA VAL A 108 12.68 2.47 -15.28
C VAL A 108 11.39 2.36 -16.10
N THR A 109 11.53 2.44 -17.41
CA THR A 109 10.40 2.39 -18.36
C THR A 109 10.24 1.05 -19.05
N ARG A 110 11.32 0.26 -19.13
CA ARG A 110 11.33 -1.05 -19.77
C ARG A 110 12.31 -2.01 -19.09
N CYS A 111 11.88 -3.24 -18.91
CA CYS A 111 12.72 -4.40 -18.57
C CYS A 111 12.48 -5.49 -19.61
N GLU A 112 13.54 -6.01 -20.24
CA GLU A 112 13.45 -7.05 -21.26
C GLU A 112 14.44 -8.17 -20.98
N PHE A 113 13.96 -9.40 -20.95
CA PHE A 113 14.80 -10.59 -20.74
C PHE A 113 15.40 -11.05 -22.06
N VAL A 114 16.70 -10.89 -22.21
CA VAL A 114 17.47 -11.20 -23.44
C VAL A 114 18.75 -11.94 -23.09
N ASP A 115 19.02 -13.05 -23.74
CA ASP A 115 20.26 -13.85 -23.58
C ASP A 115 20.54 -14.22 -22.11
N GLY A 116 19.49 -14.55 -21.34
CA GLY A 116 19.60 -14.97 -19.94
C GLY A 116 19.81 -13.84 -18.93
N ARG A 117 19.65 -12.60 -19.34
CA ARG A 117 19.76 -11.40 -18.48
C ARG A 117 18.63 -10.40 -18.72
N TRP A 118 18.39 -9.56 -17.75
CA TRP A 118 17.46 -8.44 -17.86
C TRP A 118 18.17 -7.21 -18.37
N ARG A 119 17.66 -6.63 -19.45
CA ARG A 119 18.06 -5.33 -19.96
C ARG A 119 17.05 -4.29 -19.52
N LEU A 120 17.48 -3.36 -18.68
CA LEU A 120 16.69 -2.23 -18.24
C LEU A 120 16.95 -1.01 -19.12
N THR A 121 15.89 -0.24 -19.34
CA THR A 121 15.96 1.09 -19.97
C THR A 121 15.20 2.08 -19.09
N THR A 122 15.81 3.25 -18.83
CA THR A 122 15.20 4.30 -18.03
C THR A 122 14.69 5.46 -18.90
N ALA A 123 13.93 6.37 -18.32
CA ALA A 123 13.41 7.56 -19.00
C ALA A 123 14.53 8.47 -19.52
N SER A 124 15.69 8.52 -18.86
CA SER A 124 16.87 9.27 -19.34
C SER A 124 17.60 8.59 -20.51
N GLY A 125 17.20 7.38 -20.89
CA GLY A 125 17.87 6.55 -21.89
C GLY A 125 19.06 5.75 -21.35
N HIS A 126 19.29 5.74 -20.03
CA HIS A 126 20.28 4.87 -19.42
C HIS A 126 19.90 3.39 -19.61
N ARG A 127 20.90 2.53 -19.83
CA ARG A 127 20.73 1.08 -19.98
C ARG A 127 21.59 0.35 -18.98
N ASP A 128 21.04 -0.73 -18.43
CA ASP A 128 21.73 -1.62 -17.50
C ASP A 128 21.36 -3.07 -17.79
N ASP A 129 22.33 -3.96 -17.82
CA ASP A 129 22.12 -5.39 -17.98
C ASP A 129 22.38 -6.09 -16.63
N VAL A 130 21.34 -6.73 -16.07
CA VAL A 130 21.38 -7.34 -14.74
C VAL A 130 20.94 -8.80 -14.75
N ASP A 131 21.35 -9.57 -13.75
CA ASP A 131 20.97 -10.98 -13.61
C ASP A 131 19.62 -11.14 -12.91
N VAL A 132 19.28 -10.19 -12.01
CA VAL A 132 18.08 -10.25 -11.18
C VAL A 132 17.43 -8.87 -11.12
N VAL A 133 16.10 -8.83 -11.24
CA VAL A 133 15.29 -7.63 -10.99
C VAL A 133 14.43 -7.86 -9.76
N ILE A 134 14.43 -6.86 -8.84
CA ILE A 134 13.53 -6.80 -7.69
C ILE A 134 12.60 -5.60 -7.89
N ALA A 135 11.34 -5.88 -8.23
CA ALA A 135 10.32 -4.85 -8.38
C ALA A 135 9.73 -4.48 -7.01
N ALA A 136 10.16 -3.34 -6.48
CA ALA A 136 9.72 -2.74 -5.22
C ALA A 136 8.85 -1.50 -5.47
N THR A 137 8.00 -1.55 -6.49
CA THR A 137 7.27 -0.40 -7.05
C THR A 137 6.08 0.05 -6.23
N GLY A 138 5.61 -0.77 -5.27
CA GLY A 138 4.43 -0.50 -4.46
C GLY A 138 3.11 -0.67 -5.20
N VAL A 139 1.99 -0.44 -4.50
CA VAL A 139 0.62 -0.65 -5.00
C VAL A 139 -0.24 0.61 -5.00
N LEU A 140 0.09 1.63 -4.19
CA LEU A 140 -0.68 2.86 -4.01
C LEU A 140 0.15 4.09 -4.44
N HIS A 141 0.52 4.16 -5.72
CA HIS A 141 1.33 5.27 -6.24
C HIS A 141 0.79 5.89 -7.54
N HIS A 142 -0.14 5.24 -8.24
CA HIS A 142 -0.83 5.81 -9.40
C HIS A 142 -2.19 6.36 -8.98
N PRO A 143 -2.40 7.70 -8.97
CA PRO A 143 -3.68 8.30 -8.64
C PRO A 143 -4.80 7.77 -9.55
N ASN A 144 -5.95 7.48 -8.95
CA ASN A 144 -7.16 7.19 -9.70
C ASN A 144 -7.99 8.47 -9.80
N ILE A 145 -7.90 9.15 -10.95
CA ILE A 145 -8.67 10.35 -11.23
C ILE A 145 -9.82 9.94 -12.17
N PRO A 146 -11.07 9.85 -11.67
CA PRO A 146 -12.22 9.58 -12.51
C PRO A 146 -12.43 10.68 -13.56
N ALA A 147 -12.99 10.33 -14.70
CA ALA A 147 -13.35 11.29 -15.74
C ALA A 147 -14.62 12.05 -15.31
N PHE A 148 -14.46 13.05 -14.45
CA PHE A 148 -15.54 13.96 -14.10
C PHE A 148 -15.78 14.95 -15.24
N GLU A 149 -17.04 15.04 -15.73
CA GLU A 149 -17.39 16.05 -16.71
C GLU A 149 -17.13 17.44 -16.14
N GLY A 150 -16.44 18.28 -16.91
CA GLY A 150 -16.17 19.66 -16.56
C GLY A 150 -15.00 19.89 -15.56
N LEU A 151 -14.26 18.87 -15.13
CA LEU A 151 -13.14 19.04 -14.16
C LEU A 151 -12.13 20.13 -14.62
N ASP A 152 -11.80 20.14 -15.91
CA ASP A 152 -10.88 21.12 -16.49
C ASP A 152 -11.45 22.56 -16.54
N SER A 153 -12.75 22.74 -16.34
CA SER A 153 -13.42 24.06 -16.31
C SER A 153 -13.45 24.68 -14.91
N PHE A 154 -13.07 23.94 -13.87
CA PHE A 154 -13.09 24.45 -12.51
C PHE A 154 -12.07 25.60 -12.34
N GLU A 155 -12.56 26.78 -11.93
CA GLU A 155 -11.73 27.98 -11.76
C GLU A 155 -10.95 28.02 -10.45
N GLY A 156 -11.35 27.23 -9.46
CA GLY A 156 -10.62 27.04 -8.20
C GLY A 156 -9.43 26.09 -8.33
N ALA A 157 -8.80 25.78 -7.21
CA ALA A 157 -7.72 24.81 -7.16
C ALA A 157 -8.26 23.37 -7.09
N ALA A 158 -7.92 22.52 -8.06
CA ALA A 158 -8.29 21.10 -8.06
C ALA A 158 -7.07 20.19 -8.12
N PHE A 159 -6.95 19.23 -7.21
CA PHE A 159 -5.84 18.28 -7.19
C PHE A 159 -6.22 16.94 -6.53
N HIS A 160 -5.49 15.90 -6.92
CA HIS A 160 -5.58 14.61 -6.22
C HIS A 160 -4.84 14.68 -4.88
N SER A 161 -5.36 14.00 -3.85
CA SER A 161 -4.77 14.02 -2.51
C SER A 161 -3.29 13.63 -2.45
N SER A 162 -2.83 12.70 -3.30
CA SER A 162 -1.40 12.33 -3.40
C SER A 162 -0.56 13.34 -4.22
N ARG A 163 -1.14 14.42 -4.66
CA ARG A 163 -0.49 15.55 -5.34
C ARG A 163 -0.91 16.86 -4.67
N TRP A 164 -0.89 16.82 -3.34
CA TRP A 164 -1.32 17.96 -2.53
C TRP A 164 -0.53 19.22 -2.87
N ASP A 165 -1.24 20.31 -3.20
CA ASP A 165 -0.62 21.60 -3.50
C ASP A 165 -0.58 22.47 -2.24
N HIS A 166 0.57 22.48 -1.56
CA HIS A 166 0.79 23.27 -0.34
C HIS A 166 0.81 24.79 -0.56
N ARG A 167 0.75 25.27 -1.81
CA ARG A 167 0.63 26.70 -2.13
C ARG A 167 -0.80 27.19 -2.03
N VAL A 168 -1.77 26.28 -2.01
CA VAL A 168 -3.19 26.60 -1.90
C VAL A 168 -3.53 26.81 -0.41
N ALA A 169 -3.95 28.02 -0.06
CA ALA A 169 -4.42 28.31 1.28
C ALA A 169 -5.81 27.71 1.50
N LEU A 170 -5.99 27.04 2.63
CA LEU A 170 -7.29 26.48 3.04
C LEU A 170 -8.03 27.41 4.02
N ASP A 171 -7.32 28.32 4.71
CA ASP A 171 -7.91 29.24 5.67
C ASP A 171 -9.01 30.08 5.00
N GLY A 172 -10.23 29.96 5.54
CA GLY A 172 -11.39 30.64 5.03
C GLY A 172 -11.92 30.17 3.66
N ALA A 173 -11.36 29.10 3.07
CA ALA A 173 -11.81 28.56 1.79
C ALA A 173 -13.06 27.66 1.94
N ARG A 174 -13.83 27.54 0.86
CA ARG A 174 -14.87 26.52 0.68
C ARG A 174 -14.21 25.28 0.06
N LEU A 175 -14.02 24.24 0.86
CA LEU A 175 -13.32 23.03 0.46
C LEU A 175 -14.29 21.91 0.13
N GLY A 176 -14.18 21.35 -1.08
CA GLY A 176 -14.84 20.10 -1.48
C GLY A 176 -13.88 18.92 -1.41
N VAL A 177 -14.31 17.81 -0.83
CA VAL A 177 -13.56 16.54 -0.81
C VAL A 177 -14.40 15.45 -1.46
N ILE A 178 -13.92 14.87 -2.56
CA ILE A 178 -14.59 13.75 -3.24
C ILE A 178 -13.96 12.43 -2.79
N GLY A 179 -14.76 11.61 -2.10
CA GLY A 179 -14.34 10.31 -1.58
C GLY A 179 -14.50 10.18 -0.07
N THR A 180 -14.52 8.94 0.42
CA THR A 180 -14.80 8.61 1.84
C THR A 180 -13.82 7.58 2.42
N GLY A 181 -12.73 7.26 1.70
CA GLY A 181 -11.69 6.34 2.20
C GLY A 181 -10.81 6.97 3.28
N SER A 182 -9.79 6.24 3.74
CA SER A 182 -8.87 6.68 4.81
C SER A 182 -8.32 8.08 4.57
N THR A 183 -7.92 8.40 3.34
CA THR A 183 -7.39 9.73 2.97
C THR A 183 -8.42 10.85 3.20
N ALA A 184 -9.66 10.69 2.70
CA ALA A 184 -10.71 11.70 2.90
C ALA A 184 -11.04 11.87 4.37
N THR A 185 -11.15 10.76 5.11
CA THR A 185 -11.42 10.76 6.56
C THR A 185 -10.33 11.51 7.34
N GLN A 186 -9.06 11.33 6.98
CA GLN A 186 -7.93 12.03 7.60
C GLN A 186 -7.93 13.53 7.26
N ILE A 187 -8.15 13.89 5.97
CA ILE A 187 -8.24 15.28 5.53
C ILE A 187 -9.37 16.01 6.28
N VAL A 188 -10.58 15.47 6.24
CA VAL A 188 -11.76 16.05 6.89
C VAL A 188 -11.48 16.31 8.37
N GLY A 189 -10.97 15.32 9.10
CA GLY A 189 -10.65 15.45 10.52
C GLY A 189 -9.52 16.43 10.83
N ALA A 190 -8.67 16.74 9.85
CA ALA A 190 -7.53 17.65 10.05
C ALA A 190 -7.86 19.11 9.72
N VAL A 191 -8.73 19.38 8.72
CA VAL A 191 -8.87 20.72 8.15
C VAL A 191 -10.23 21.40 8.45
N VAL A 192 -11.19 20.68 9.04
CA VAL A 192 -12.55 21.21 9.24
C VAL A 192 -12.58 22.50 10.04
N ASP A 193 -11.67 22.66 11.00
CA ASP A 193 -11.59 23.85 11.84
C ASP A 193 -10.89 25.04 11.15
N ASP A 194 -10.19 24.82 10.02
CA ASP A 194 -9.40 25.83 9.29
C ASP A 194 -10.19 26.42 8.10
N VAL A 195 -11.20 25.71 7.58
CA VAL A 195 -11.94 26.11 6.37
C VAL A 195 -13.23 26.85 6.71
N ALA A 196 -13.67 27.77 5.84
CA ALA A 196 -14.98 28.44 6.00
C ALA A 196 -16.13 27.44 5.85
N HIS A 197 -16.03 26.53 4.90
CA HIS A 197 -17.01 25.48 4.66
C HIS A 197 -16.35 24.24 4.11
N LEU A 198 -16.75 23.05 4.58
CA LEU A 198 -16.28 21.76 4.13
C LEU A 198 -17.45 20.96 3.55
N THR A 199 -17.37 20.58 2.29
CA THR A 199 -18.33 19.69 1.63
C THR A 199 -17.70 18.34 1.37
N LEU A 200 -18.19 17.29 2.02
CA LEU A 200 -17.77 15.91 1.77
C LEU A 200 -18.76 15.24 0.80
N PHE A 201 -18.30 14.92 -0.40
CA PHE A 201 -19.09 14.18 -1.40
C PHE A 201 -18.95 12.67 -1.18
N GLN A 202 -20.01 12.07 -0.68
CA GLN A 202 -20.06 10.65 -0.31
C GLN A 202 -20.87 9.83 -1.31
N ARG A 203 -20.21 8.97 -2.08
CA ARG A 203 -20.91 7.95 -2.87
C ARG A 203 -21.32 6.73 -2.04
N THR A 204 -20.48 6.35 -1.08
CA THR A 204 -20.70 5.20 -0.21
C THR A 204 -20.12 5.53 1.16
N ALA A 205 -20.90 5.35 2.21
CA ALA A 205 -20.44 5.50 3.58
C ALA A 205 -19.34 4.49 3.93
N GLN A 206 -18.53 4.80 4.94
CA GLN A 206 -17.47 3.91 5.43
C GLN A 206 -17.70 3.58 6.90
N TRP A 207 -17.43 2.33 7.27
CA TRP A 207 -17.28 1.96 8.66
C TRP A 207 -16.00 2.55 9.23
N ILE A 208 -16.13 3.32 10.31
CA ILE A 208 -15.00 3.93 11.02
C ILE A 208 -14.78 3.18 12.33
N MET A 209 -13.61 2.55 12.45
CA MET A 209 -13.15 1.97 13.70
C MET A 209 -12.62 3.08 14.61
N PRO A 210 -13.02 3.15 15.89
CA PRO A 210 -12.51 4.15 16.81
C PRO A 210 -10.99 3.99 16.98
N GLN A 211 -10.29 5.12 17.01
CA GLN A 211 -8.85 5.17 17.19
C GLN A 211 -8.48 6.32 18.11
N GLU A 212 -7.96 5.98 19.27
CA GLU A 212 -7.27 6.95 20.10
C GLU A 212 -5.79 6.99 19.72
N ASN A 213 -5.27 8.19 19.56
CA ASN A 213 -3.87 8.39 19.18
C ASN A 213 -3.23 9.54 19.99
N PRO A 214 -3.16 9.42 21.31
CA PRO A 214 -2.43 10.40 22.10
C PRO A 214 -0.92 10.31 21.80
N PRO A 215 -0.18 11.41 21.98
CA PRO A 215 1.27 11.37 21.89
C PRO A 215 1.85 10.49 23.01
N TYR A 216 2.95 9.81 22.73
CA TYR A 216 3.76 9.17 23.77
C TYR A 216 4.32 10.23 24.70
N SER A 217 4.26 9.97 25.99
CA SER A 217 4.90 10.80 27.01
C SER A 217 6.43 10.70 26.92
N ASP A 218 7.11 11.69 27.51
CA ASP A 218 8.59 11.66 27.58
C ASP A 218 9.11 10.45 28.38
N ASP A 219 8.34 10.00 29.38
CA ASP A 219 8.70 8.82 30.18
C ASP A 219 8.57 7.53 29.39
N GLU A 220 7.52 7.36 28.57
CA GLU A 220 7.36 6.21 27.67
C GLU A 220 8.50 6.16 26.64
N ARG A 221 8.80 7.29 25.99
CA ARG A 221 9.92 7.36 25.03
C ARG A 221 11.26 7.11 25.68
N ARG A 222 11.46 7.56 26.92
CA ARG A 222 12.67 7.27 27.70
C ARG A 222 12.76 5.79 28.00
N ALA A 223 11.67 5.16 28.44
CA ALA A 223 11.64 3.72 28.71
C ALA A 223 12.01 2.90 27.45
N PHE A 224 11.51 3.28 26.27
CA PHE A 224 11.89 2.63 25.01
C PHE A 224 13.36 2.82 24.64
N ARG A 225 14.00 3.96 25.00
CA ARG A 225 15.44 4.17 24.77
C ARG A 225 16.30 3.37 25.74
N ASP A 226 15.88 3.31 27.00
CA ASP A 226 16.65 2.70 28.08
C ASP A 226 16.56 1.16 28.05
N ASP A 227 15.49 0.62 27.47
CA ASP A 227 15.24 -0.82 27.37
C ASP A 227 14.87 -1.25 25.93
N PRO A 228 15.87 -1.49 25.06
CA PRO A 228 15.63 -1.99 23.69
C PRO A 228 14.95 -3.36 23.63
N GLU A 229 15.04 -4.17 24.68
CA GLU A 229 14.39 -5.48 24.74
C GLU A 229 12.88 -5.32 24.97
N SER A 230 12.48 -4.39 25.83
CA SER A 230 11.07 -4.00 25.99
C SER A 230 10.49 -3.42 24.70
N LEU A 231 11.26 -2.62 23.95
CA LEU A 231 10.83 -2.11 22.64
C LEU A 231 10.59 -3.24 21.64
N ARG A 232 11.46 -4.25 21.62
CA ARG A 232 11.27 -5.46 20.79
C ARG A 232 10.05 -6.25 21.23
N GLY A 233 9.87 -6.44 22.54
CA GLY A 233 8.69 -7.10 23.09
C GLY A 233 7.38 -6.37 22.72
N LEU A 234 7.39 -5.04 22.69
CA LEU A 234 6.24 -4.25 22.18
C LEU A 234 5.97 -4.51 20.70
N HIS A 235 7.01 -4.51 19.87
CA HIS A 235 6.87 -4.84 18.43
C HIS A 235 6.24 -6.23 18.25
N ASP A 236 6.76 -7.25 18.92
CA ASP A 236 6.29 -8.63 18.80
C ASP A 236 4.83 -8.77 19.27
N HIS A 237 4.48 -8.12 20.38
CA HIS A 237 3.10 -8.08 20.88
C HIS A 237 2.13 -7.41 19.88
N LEU A 238 2.57 -6.33 19.23
CA LEU A 238 1.76 -5.67 18.19
C LEU A 238 1.59 -6.56 16.95
N CYS A 239 2.61 -7.36 16.57
CA CYS A 239 2.49 -8.37 15.54
C CYS A 239 1.41 -9.40 15.89
N GLU A 240 1.41 -9.93 17.12
CA GLU A 240 0.40 -10.88 17.60
C GLU A 240 -1.03 -10.30 17.56
N GLN A 241 -1.19 -9.03 17.98
CA GLN A 241 -2.49 -8.35 17.91
C GLN A 241 -2.98 -8.20 16.47
N PHE A 242 -2.08 -7.86 15.55
CA PHE A 242 -2.41 -7.74 14.12
C PHE A 242 -2.73 -9.09 13.48
N ASP A 243 -2.10 -10.17 13.91
CA ASP A 243 -2.44 -11.53 13.45
C ASP A 243 -3.87 -11.89 13.80
N VAL A 244 -4.35 -11.54 15.01
CA VAL A 244 -5.75 -11.75 15.42
C VAL A 244 -6.71 -10.98 14.51
N PHE A 245 -6.43 -9.70 14.23
CA PHE A 245 -7.22 -8.89 13.31
C PHE A 245 -7.22 -9.47 11.88
N ALA A 246 -6.05 -9.84 11.40
CA ALA A 246 -5.87 -10.41 10.08
C ALA A 246 -6.65 -11.71 9.89
N ASN A 247 -6.61 -12.58 10.90
CA ASN A 247 -7.35 -13.84 10.90
C ASN A 247 -8.87 -13.62 10.99
N ALA A 248 -9.32 -12.53 11.64
CA ALA A 248 -10.73 -12.13 11.64
C ALA A 248 -11.23 -11.81 10.23
N ILE A 249 -10.44 -11.08 9.45
CA ILE A 249 -10.78 -10.65 8.07
C ILE A 249 -10.97 -11.85 7.13
N VAL A 250 -10.15 -12.88 7.27
CA VAL A 250 -10.22 -14.09 6.40
C VAL A 250 -11.27 -15.12 6.87
N ASN A 251 -11.91 -14.86 8.00
CA ASN A 251 -13.03 -15.68 8.51
C ASN A 251 -14.22 -14.78 8.89
N ALA A 252 -15.13 -14.55 7.94
CA ALA A 252 -16.26 -13.65 8.09
C ALA A 252 -17.17 -13.94 9.29
N GLU A 253 -17.19 -15.20 9.76
CA GLU A 253 -18.06 -15.64 10.86
C GLU A 253 -17.32 -15.80 12.19
N SER A 254 -16.06 -15.35 12.27
CA SER A 254 -15.28 -15.40 13.51
C SER A 254 -15.87 -14.51 14.61
N PRO A 255 -15.67 -14.85 15.90
CA PRO A 255 -16.02 -13.97 17.01
C PRO A 255 -15.32 -12.61 16.95
N GLU A 256 -14.07 -12.59 16.48
CA GLU A 256 -13.24 -11.39 16.32
C GLU A 256 -13.82 -10.47 15.25
N MET A 257 -14.28 -11.02 14.11
CA MET A 257 -14.94 -10.22 13.08
C MET A 257 -16.26 -9.60 13.59
N ARG A 258 -17.04 -10.37 14.34
CA ARG A 258 -18.25 -9.84 15.00
C ARG A 258 -17.94 -8.74 16.02
N LEU A 259 -16.79 -8.82 16.69
CA LEU A 259 -16.32 -7.74 17.56
C LEU A 259 -16.00 -6.48 16.78
N VAL A 260 -15.28 -6.57 15.66
CA VAL A 260 -14.98 -5.45 14.77
C VAL A 260 -16.26 -4.77 14.29
N GLU A 261 -17.25 -5.54 13.82
CA GLU A 261 -18.55 -5.02 13.38
C GLU A 261 -19.29 -4.28 14.49
N ARG A 262 -19.28 -4.85 15.70
CA ARG A 262 -19.93 -4.23 16.86
C ARG A 262 -19.25 -2.91 17.24
N LEU A 263 -17.92 -2.89 17.32
CA LEU A 263 -17.17 -1.67 17.67
C LEU A 263 -17.40 -0.55 16.66
N CYS A 264 -17.41 -0.85 15.37
CA CYS A 264 -17.72 0.14 14.35
C CYS A 264 -19.14 0.69 14.46
N LYS A 265 -20.11 -0.18 14.75
CA LYS A 265 -21.51 0.21 14.92
C LYS A 265 -21.71 1.06 16.17
N GLU A 266 -21.18 0.61 17.30
CA GLU A 266 -21.23 1.35 18.57
C GLU A 266 -20.59 2.72 18.43
N HIS A 267 -19.42 2.81 17.79
CA HIS A 267 -18.76 4.08 17.55
C HIS A 267 -19.61 5.05 16.72
N LEU A 268 -20.25 4.58 15.65
CA LEU A 268 -21.18 5.43 14.86
C LEU A 268 -22.38 5.87 15.69
N ASP A 269 -22.99 4.94 16.44
CA ASP A 269 -24.22 5.20 17.19
C ASP A 269 -23.97 6.16 18.38
N GLU A 270 -22.79 6.10 18.99
CA GLU A 270 -22.40 6.95 20.14
C GLU A 270 -21.82 8.30 19.69
N ALA A 271 -20.97 8.31 18.67
CA ALA A 271 -20.27 9.53 18.27
C ALA A 271 -21.13 10.49 17.44
N VAL A 272 -22.13 10.00 16.66
CA VAL A 272 -22.95 10.87 15.82
C VAL A 272 -24.32 11.11 16.48
N HIS A 273 -24.57 12.33 16.95
CA HIS A 273 -25.77 12.66 17.72
C HIS A 273 -26.99 12.94 16.86
N ASP A 274 -26.82 13.60 15.70
CA ASP A 274 -27.90 13.84 14.75
C ASP A 274 -28.33 12.52 14.08
N PRO A 275 -29.58 12.08 14.25
CA PRO A 275 -30.06 10.83 13.69
C PRO A 275 -30.09 10.83 12.17
N VAL A 276 -30.30 11.97 11.52
CA VAL A 276 -30.31 12.08 10.05
C VAL A 276 -28.91 11.93 9.49
N LEU A 277 -27.94 12.65 10.07
CA LEU A 277 -26.53 12.52 9.69
C LEU A 277 -26.02 11.11 9.97
N ARG A 278 -26.36 10.53 11.12
CA ARG A 278 -25.95 9.17 11.50
C ARG A 278 -26.45 8.14 10.49
N GLU A 279 -27.69 8.24 10.02
CA GLU A 279 -28.21 7.31 9.01
C GLU A 279 -27.53 7.51 7.67
N ARG A 280 -27.21 8.73 7.26
CA ARG A 280 -26.45 9.02 6.03
C ARG A 280 -25.00 8.55 6.09
N LEU A 281 -24.40 8.46 7.28
CA LEU A 281 -23.05 7.94 7.51
C LEU A 281 -23.03 6.42 7.75
N ARG A 282 -24.19 5.76 7.83
CA ARG A 282 -24.29 4.31 8.05
C ARG A 282 -24.05 3.54 6.76
N PRO A 283 -23.01 2.67 6.71
CA PRO A 283 -22.80 1.79 5.56
C PRO A 283 -23.87 0.69 5.46
N ASP A 284 -24.18 0.30 4.24
CA ASP A 284 -25.12 -0.77 3.89
C ASP A 284 -24.44 -2.15 3.69
N TYR A 285 -23.19 -2.29 4.11
CA TYR A 285 -22.36 -3.49 3.99
C TYR A 285 -21.66 -3.82 5.33
N ARG A 286 -21.16 -5.05 5.47
CA ARG A 286 -20.46 -5.51 6.68
C ARG A 286 -19.12 -4.77 6.87
N ALA A 287 -18.77 -4.43 8.11
CA ALA A 287 -17.48 -3.79 8.41
C ALA A 287 -16.30 -4.65 7.91
N ALA A 288 -15.23 -4.02 7.50
CA ALA A 288 -14.04 -4.63 6.90
C ALA A 288 -14.25 -5.33 5.53
N CYS A 289 -15.47 -5.40 4.97
CA CYS A 289 -15.67 -5.83 3.59
C CYS A 289 -14.94 -4.92 2.59
N LYS A 290 -14.88 -3.62 2.86
CA LYS A 290 -13.91 -2.67 2.27
C LYS A 290 -12.77 -2.43 3.27
N ARG A 291 -11.71 -1.72 2.85
CA ARG A 291 -10.67 -1.28 3.78
C ARG A 291 -11.32 -0.66 5.01
N LEU A 292 -11.06 -1.23 6.17
CA LEU A 292 -11.51 -0.65 7.44
C LEU A 292 -10.79 0.67 7.66
N VAL A 293 -11.55 1.74 7.80
CA VAL A 293 -11.02 3.07 8.07
C VAL A 293 -10.94 3.25 9.59
N VAL A 294 -9.86 3.83 10.07
CA VAL A 294 -9.67 4.14 11.50
C VAL A 294 -9.61 5.65 11.70
N SER A 295 -10.33 6.17 12.67
CA SER A 295 -10.29 7.60 12.99
C SER A 295 -10.94 7.88 14.36
N GLY A 296 -10.34 8.77 15.13
CA GLY A 296 -10.94 9.35 16.34
C GLY A 296 -11.52 10.74 16.12
N ARG A 297 -11.48 11.31 14.90
CA ARG A 297 -11.85 12.70 14.64
C ARG A 297 -12.93 12.89 13.57
N PHE A 298 -13.15 11.90 12.72
CA PHE A 298 -13.99 12.04 11.53
C PHE A 298 -15.45 12.37 11.88
N TYR A 299 -16.06 11.63 12.81
CA TYR A 299 -17.45 11.84 13.17
C TYR A 299 -17.67 13.20 13.86
N ASP A 300 -16.72 13.62 14.69
CA ASP A 300 -16.76 14.95 15.31
C ASP A 300 -16.64 16.05 14.27
N ALA A 301 -15.73 15.88 13.29
CA ALA A 301 -15.54 16.83 12.20
C ALA A 301 -16.81 16.99 11.35
N MET A 302 -17.51 15.87 11.04
CA MET A 302 -18.74 15.91 10.25
C MET A 302 -19.95 16.52 10.99
N GLN A 303 -19.86 16.74 12.30
CA GLN A 303 -20.89 17.43 13.11
C GLN A 303 -20.58 18.91 13.32
N ARG A 304 -19.47 19.44 12.76
CA ARG A 304 -19.19 20.87 12.81
C ARG A 304 -20.20 21.67 12.00
N PRO A 305 -20.59 22.88 12.44
CA PRO A 305 -21.58 23.71 11.74
C PRO A 305 -21.20 24.08 10.31
N ASN A 306 -19.90 24.08 10.00
CA ASN A 306 -19.36 24.37 8.67
C ASN A 306 -19.08 23.12 7.83
N ALA A 307 -19.47 21.92 8.29
CA ALA A 307 -19.31 20.67 7.56
C ALA A 307 -20.63 20.21 6.95
N GLU A 308 -20.62 19.88 5.68
CA GLU A 308 -21.76 19.36 4.94
C GLU A 308 -21.45 17.97 4.35
N LEU A 309 -22.37 17.02 4.51
CA LEU A 309 -22.33 15.72 3.85
C LEU A 309 -23.27 15.71 2.66
N VAL A 310 -22.73 15.55 1.45
CA VAL A 310 -23.49 15.43 0.19
C VAL A 310 -23.52 13.99 -0.26
N THR A 311 -24.70 13.39 -0.33
CA THR A 311 -24.89 12.00 -0.75
C THR A 311 -25.55 11.89 -2.13
N GLU A 312 -26.02 13.00 -2.69
CA GLU A 312 -26.52 13.06 -4.05
C GLU A 312 -25.39 12.78 -5.05
N PRO A 313 -25.65 11.99 -6.10
CA PRO A 313 -24.62 11.71 -7.09
C PRO A 313 -24.10 12.99 -7.77
N LEU A 314 -22.79 13.09 -7.94
CA LEU A 314 -22.20 14.14 -8.76
C LEU A 314 -22.68 14.00 -10.19
N GLU A 315 -23.08 15.11 -10.79
CA GLU A 315 -23.43 15.19 -12.19
C GLU A 315 -22.23 15.70 -13.01
N ARG A 316 -21.76 16.90 -12.71
CA ARG A 316 -20.61 17.54 -13.37
C ARG A 316 -19.90 18.54 -12.45
N ILE A 317 -18.73 18.95 -12.86
CA ILE A 317 -17.97 20.04 -12.24
C ILE A 317 -18.17 21.27 -13.10
N GLU A 318 -18.45 22.42 -12.47
CA GLU A 318 -18.65 23.72 -13.09
C GLU A 318 -17.54 24.70 -12.66
N PRO A 319 -17.37 25.86 -13.30
CA PRO A 319 -16.33 26.82 -12.94
C PRO A 319 -16.31 27.19 -11.47
N GLY A 320 -17.48 27.32 -10.83
CA GLY A 320 -17.62 27.72 -9.43
C GLY A 320 -17.84 26.59 -8.43
N GLY A 321 -17.86 25.30 -8.83
CA GLY A 321 -18.15 24.23 -7.86
C GLY A 321 -18.56 22.89 -8.49
N VAL A 322 -19.25 22.10 -7.70
CA VAL A 322 -19.76 20.77 -8.10
C VAL A 322 -21.29 20.80 -8.16
N ARG A 323 -21.86 20.38 -9.28
CA ARG A 323 -23.29 20.20 -9.43
C ARG A 323 -23.67 18.74 -9.21
N THR A 324 -24.69 18.54 -8.39
CA THR A 324 -25.30 17.25 -8.12
C THR A 324 -26.56 17.02 -8.96
N ARG A 325 -27.02 15.77 -9.05
CA ARG A 325 -28.15 15.38 -9.92
C ARG A 325 -29.50 15.98 -9.54
N ASP A 326 -29.65 16.48 -8.33
CA ASP A 326 -30.80 17.27 -7.86
C ASP A 326 -30.74 18.74 -8.27
N ASP A 327 -29.80 19.09 -9.16
CA ASP A 327 -29.52 20.42 -9.70
C ASP A 327 -28.98 21.43 -8.64
N ALA A 328 -28.52 20.95 -7.47
CA ALA A 328 -27.86 21.80 -6.48
C ALA A 328 -26.40 22.08 -6.91
N LEU A 329 -25.98 23.35 -6.81
CA LEU A 329 -24.59 23.77 -7.00
C LEU A 329 -23.94 23.96 -5.63
N HIS A 330 -22.92 23.15 -5.35
CA HIS A 330 -22.07 23.30 -4.19
C HIS A 330 -20.86 24.17 -4.57
N GLU A 331 -20.89 25.42 -4.16
CA GLU A 331 -19.84 26.41 -4.49
C GLU A 331 -18.54 26.08 -3.73
N LEU A 332 -17.43 26.04 -4.45
CA LEU A 332 -16.10 25.64 -3.94
C LEU A 332 -15.00 26.57 -4.45
N ASP A 333 -13.99 26.77 -3.60
CA ASP A 333 -12.74 27.44 -3.94
C ASP A 333 -11.60 26.42 -4.15
N VAL A 334 -11.70 25.25 -3.46
CA VAL A 334 -10.74 24.15 -3.55
C VAL A 334 -11.46 22.82 -3.68
N LEU A 335 -11.01 21.97 -4.61
CA LEU A 335 -11.56 20.63 -4.82
C LEU A 335 -10.46 19.58 -4.67
N VAL A 336 -10.59 18.72 -3.67
CA VAL A 336 -9.67 17.61 -3.41
C VAL A 336 -10.26 16.30 -3.88
N LEU A 337 -9.55 15.63 -4.79
CA LEU A 337 -9.90 14.29 -5.27
C LEU A 337 -9.25 13.25 -4.35
N ALA A 338 -9.96 12.79 -3.34
CA ALA A 338 -9.57 11.68 -2.47
C ALA A 338 -10.11 10.33 -3.01
N THR A 339 -9.93 10.14 -4.33
CA THR A 339 -10.56 9.08 -5.14
C THR A 339 -9.72 7.81 -5.22
N GLY A 340 -8.63 7.73 -4.46
CA GLY A 340 -7.79 6.55 -4.30
C GLY A 340 -6.81 6.33 -5.45
N PHE A 341 -6.39 5.07 -5.63
CA PHE A 341 -5.30 4.69 -6.51
C PHE A 341 -5.70 3.56 -7.45
N GLN A 342 -4.94 3.39 -8.54
CA GLN A 342 -5.02 2.24 -9.43
C GLN A 342 -4.27 1.06 -8.80
N ALA A 343 -4.85 0.47 -7.76
CA ALA A 343 -4.19 -0.53 -6.91
C ALA A 343 -3.76 -1.82 -7.64
N HIS A 344 -4.32 -2.08 -8.83
CA HIS A 344 -3.95 -3.22 -9.67
C HIS A 344 -2.94 -2.86 -10.78
N ALA A 345 -2.37 -1.65 -10.76
CA ALA A 345 -1.37 -1.25 -11.75
C ALA A 345 0.00 -1.89 -11.47
N PHE A 346 0.40 -2.00 -10.21
CA PHE A 346 1.73 -2.45 -9.78
C PHE A 346 2.84 -1.65 -10.50
N MET A 347 3.77 -2.33 -11.20
CA MET A 347 4.83 -1.67 -11.94
C MET A 347 4.38 -1.03 -13.27
N ARG A 348 3.16 -1.29 -13.76
CA ARG A 348 2.69 -0.65 -15.00
C ARG A 348 2.58 0.87 -14.83
N PRO A 349 2.89 1.69 -15.84
CA PRO A 349 3.04 1.35 -17.26
C PRO A 349 4.45 0.88 -17.68
N MET A 350 5.38 0.58 -16.76
CA MET A 350 6.67 0.00 -17.14
C MET A 350 6.45 -1.25 -18.00
N GLU A 351 7.08 -1.29 -19.17
CA GLU A 351 7.02 -2.45 -20.07
C GLU A 351 7.93 -3.53 -19.53
N VAL A 352 7.40 -4.73 -19.30
CA VAL A 352 8.19 -5.89 -18.88
C VAL A 352 7.98 -7.00 -19.88
N VAL A 353 9.08 -7.44 -20.51
CA VAL A 353 9.10 -8.51 -21.51
C VAL A 353 9.97 -9.64 -20.98
N GLY A 354 9.35 -10.77 -20.68
CA GLY A 354 9.98 -11.97 -20.18
C GLY A 354 10.57 -12.85 -21.28
N ARG A 355 10.81 -14.11 -20.95
CA ARG A 355 11.32 -15.14 -21.86
C ARG A 355 10.38 -15.29 -23.05
N ASP A 356 10.96 -15.58 -24.24
CA ASP A 356 10.24 -15.86 -25.48
C ASP A 356 9.25 -14.77 -25.90
N GLY A 357 9.45 -13.54 -25.43
CA GLY A 357 8.62 -12.39 -25.77
C GLY A 357 7.29 -12.29 -25.00
N HIS A 358 7.11 -13.07 -23.94
CA HIS A 358 5.96 -12.93 -23.04
C HIS A 358 5.92 -11.54 -22.44
N THR A 359 4.83 -10.80 -22.61
CA THR A 359 4.70 -9.46 -22.04
C THR A 359 3.88 -9.50 -20.77
N LEU A 360 4.26 -8.67 -19.77
CA LEU A 360 3.48 -8.52 -18.55
C LEU A 360 2.05 -8.01 -18.84
N THR A 361 1.90 -7.20 -19.88
CA THR A 361 0.60 -6.69 -20.32
C THR A 361 -0.32 -7.83 -20.76
N ASP A 362 0.19 -8.83 -21.49
CA ASP A 362 -0.60 -9.98 -21.91
C ASP A 362 -0.88 -10.94 -20.75
N GLU A 363 0.12 -11.23 -19.91
CA GLU A 363 -0.03 -12.06 -18.70
C GLU A 363 -1.09 -11.49 -17.76
N TRP A 364 -1.07 -10.18 -17.56
CA TRP A 364 -1.99 -9.48 -16.68
C TRP A 364 -3.17 -8.82 -17.40
N LYS A 365 -3.46 -9.23 -18.64
CA LYS A 365 -4.55 -8.67 -19.45
C LYS A 365 -5.90 -8.76 -18.76
N ARG A 366 -6.16 -9.86 -18.09
CA ARG A 366 -7.40 -10.05 -17.32
C ARG A 366 -7.27 -9.47 -15.92
N ARG A 367 -6.23 -9.89 -15.20
CA ARG A 367 -5.94 -9.46 -13.84
C ARG A 367 -4.50 -9.74 -13.47
N PRO A 368 -3.88 -8.95 -12.60
CA PRO A 368 -2.57 -9.26 -12.05
C PRO A 368 -2.63 -10.53 -11.20
N THR A 369 -1.72 -11.46 -11.50
CA THR A 369 -1.52 -12.68 -10.71
C THR A 369 -0.03 -12.93 -10.54
N ALA A 370 0.36 -13.52 -9.40
CA ALA A 370 1.72 -13.93 -9.13
C ALA A 370 1.74 -15.14 -8.19
N TYR A 371 2.70 -16.03 -8.38
CA TYR A 371 2.97 -17.09 -7.43
C TYR A 371 3.52 -16.48 -6.13
N LEU A 372 2.85 -16.75 -5.01
CA LEU A 372 3.15 -16.24 -3.67
C LEU A 372 3.33 -14.71 -3.59
N SER A 373 2.74 -13.95 -4.53
CA SER A 373 2.92 -12.50 -4.63
C SER A 373 4.36 -12.04 -4.95
N ILE A 374 5.21 -12.95 -5.40
CA ILE A 374 6.66 -12.74 -5.60
C ILE A 374 7.06 -12.88 -7.06
N SER A 375 6.59 -13.91 -7.78
CA SER A 375 7.11 -14.28 -9.09
C SER A 375 6.01 -14.57 -10.10
N ILE A 376 6.33 -14.44 -11.39
CA ILE A 376 5.40 -14.61 -12.50
C ILE A 376 5.97 -15.68 -13.45
N PRO A 377 5.17 -16.62 -13.99
CA PRO A 377 5.60 -17.55 -15.05
C PRO A 377 6.22 -16.80 -16.23
N HIS A 378 7.25 -17.36 -16.86
CA HIS A 378 7.98 -16.79 -17.99
C HIS A 378 8.82 -15.52 -17.71
N PHE A 379 8.90 -15.06 -16.45
CA PHE A 379 9.72 -13.90 -16.06
C PHE A 379 10.84 -14.38 -15.11
N PRO A 380 11.88 -15.04 -15.64
CA PRO A 380 12.92 -15.65 -14.80
C PRO A 380 13.71 -14.59 -14.04
N ASN A 381 14.02 -14.87 -12.77
CA ASN A 381 14.82 -13.99 -11.91
C ASN A 381 14.21 -12.58 -11.75
N PHE A 382 12.91 -12.43 -12.01
CA PHE A 382 12.14 -11.20 -11.76
C PHE A 382 11.26 -11.42 -10.53
N PHE A 383 11.57 -10.74 -9.45
CA PHE A 383 10.89 -10.89 -8.17
C PHE A 383 10.18 -9.59 -7.79
N MET A 384 9.04 -9.72 -7.14
CA MET A 384 8.28 -8.59 -6.62
C MET A 384 8.23 -8.66 -5.09
N LEU A 385 8.21 -7.50 -4.45
CA LEU A 385 7.82 -7.37 -3.05
C LEU A 385 6.45 -6.69 -2.98
N ASN A 386 5.56 -7.22 -2.16
CA ASN A 386 4.16 -6.80 -2.09
C ASN A 386 3.47 -6.83 -3.47
N GLY A 387 3.71 -7.88 -4.25
CA GLY A 387 3.11 -8.10 -5.56
C GLY A 387 1.63 -8.52 -5.51
N PRO A 388 1.03 -8.88 -6.65
CA PRO A 388 -0.37 -9.31 -6.74
C PRO A 388 -0.68 -10.51 -5.83
N ASN A 389 -1.90 -10.54 -5.32
CA ASN A 389 -2.45 -11.62 -4.49
C ASN A 389 -1.79 -11.80 -3.11
N GLY A 390 -0.99 -10.83 -2.69
CA GLY A 390 -0.33 -10.82 -1.37
C GLY A 390 -1.24 -10.33 -0.24
N PRO A 391 -0.74 -10.41 1.00
CA PRO A 391 -1.43 -9.91 2.18
C PRO A 391 -1.45 -8.38 2.20
N VAL A 392 -2.44 -7.78 1.58
CA VAL A 392 -2.63 -6.32 1.51
C VAL A 392 -3.91 -5.95 2.24
N GLY A 393 -3.81 -4.99 3.16
CA GLY A 393 -4.98 -4.40 3.82
C GLY A 393 -5.28 -4.93 5.22
N ASN A 394 -4.72 -6.01 5.64
CA ASN A 394 -4.89 -6.62 6.96
C ASN A 394 -3.56 -6.98 7.65
N PHE A 395 -2.42 -6.70 7.01
CA PHE A 395 -1.08 -6.96 7.57
C PHE A 395 -0.18 -5.74 7.41
N SER A 396 0.93 -5.69 8.17
CA SER A 396 2.02 -4.76 7.94
C SER A 396 2.73 -5.12 6.64
N LEU A 397 2.75 -4.21 5.67
CA LEU A 397 3.47 -4.44 4.41
C LEU A 397 4.99 -4.50 4.59
N ILE A 398 5.51 -4.03 5.72
CA ILE A 398 6.94 -4.17 6.09
C ILE A 398 7.22 -5.63 6.42
N ASP A 399 6.43 -6.25 7.30
CA ASP A 399 6.60 -7.66 7.69
C ASP A 399 6.44 -8.58 6.48
N VAL A 400 5.43 -8.30 5.63
CA VAL A 400 5.23 -9.04 4.37
C VAL A 400 6.47 -8.94 3.49
N ALA A 401 7.03 -7.75 3.31
CA ALA A 401 8.21 -7.53 2.49
C ALA A 401 9.46 -8.20 3.06
N GLU A 402 9.65 -8.20 4.39
CA GLU A 402 10.76 -8.88 5.06
C GLU A 402 10.70 -10.40 4.82
N LEU A 403 9.53 -11.00 4.99
CA LEU A 403 9.31 -12.43 4.75
C LEU A 403 9.57 -12.78 3.27
N GLN A 404 8.98 -12.00 2.36
CA GLN A 404 9.16 -12.19 0.91
C GLN A 404 10.61 -12.04 0.49
N PHE A 405 11.34 -11.06 1.04
CA PHE A 405 12.75 -10.89 0.73
C PHE A 405 13.59 -12.06 1.22
N GLY A 406 13.31 -12.59 2.41
CA GLY A 406 13.93 -13.80 2.93
C GLY A 406 13.74 -15.02 2.01
N TYR A 407 12.54 -15.17 1.43
CA TYR A 407 12.24 -16.19 0.44
C TYR A 407 13.01 -15.96 -0.88
N VAL A 408 12.97 -14.75 -1.41
CA VAL A 408 13.70 -14.36 -2.63
C VAL A 408 15.21 -14.61 -2.48
N LEU A 409 15.76 -14.27 -1.31
CA LEU A 409 17.18 -14.46 -1.02
C LEU A 409 17.61 -15.95 -1.12
N GLN A 410 16.75 -16.88 -0.72
CA GLN A 410 17.03 -18.31 -0.87
C GLN A 410 17.11 -18.74 -2.33
N LEU A 411 16.19 -18.23 -3.18
CA LEU A 411 16.25 -18.48 -4.63
C LEU A 411 17.50 -17.86 -5.27
N VAL A 412 17.81 -16.63 -4.92
CA VAL A 412 19.00 -15.90 -5.41
C VAL A 412 20.30 -16.57 -4.99
N ASN A 413 20.37 -17.12 -3.77
CA ASN A 413 21.54 -17.89 -3.32
C ASN A 413 21.80 -19.12 -4.19
N ARG A 414 20.77 -19.78 -4.72
CA ARG A 414 20.93 -20.91 -5.67
C ARG A 414 21.46 -20.44 -7.02
N LEU A 415 21.01 -19.26 -7.49
CA LEU A 415 21.58 -18.63 -8.70
C LEU A 415 23.07 -18.34 -8.50
N ARG A 416 23.46 -17.79 -7.33
CA ARG A 416 24.87 -17.51 -6.97
C ARG A 416 25.70 -18.78 -6.89
N ALA A 417 25.15 -19.84 -6.33
CA ALA A 417 25.82 -21.15 -6.27
C ALA A 417 26.00 -21.81 -7.63
N GLY A 418 25.34 -21.31 -8.68
CA GLY A 418 25.38 -21.89 -10.01
C GLY A 418 24.54 -23.17 -10.14
N GLU A 419 23.65 -23.43 -9.19
CA GLU A 419 22.71 -24.56 -9.27
C GLU A 419 21.76 -24.37 -10.45
N TYR A 420 21.35 -23.12 -10.68
CA TYR A 420 20.45 -22.69 -11.75
C TYR A 420 20.93 -21.37 -12.35
N ARG A 421 20.47 -21.07 -13.56
CA ARG A 421 20.67 -19.77 -14.24
C ARG A 421 19.40 -18.95 -14.27
N GLU A 422 18.27 -19.62 -14.35
CA GLU A 422 16.95 -19.04 -14.47
C GLU A 422 15.99 -19.71 -13.51
N ILE A 423 15.21 -18.93 -12.77
CA ILE A 423 14.21 -19.39 -11.82
C ILE A 423 12.93 -18.59 -12.08
N SER A 424 11.86 -19.25 -12.51
CA SER A 424 10.51 -18.67 -12.61
C SER A 424 9.48 -19.70 -12.14
N PRO A 425 8.33 -19.32 -11.58
CA PRO A 425 7.31 -20.30 -11.20
C PRO A 425 6.75 -20.97 -12.46
N THR A 426 6.22 -22.18 -12.29
CA THR A 426 5.48 -22.84 -13.36
C THR A 426 4.08 -22.27 -13.49
N GLU A 427 3.47 -22.37 -14.69
CA GLU A 427 2.07 -22.01 -14.90
C GLU A 427 1.14 -22.87 -14.04
N GLU A 428 1.45 -24.16 -13.91
CA GLU A 428 0.68 -25.14 -13.14
C GLU A 428 0.64 -24.77 -11.66
N ALA A 429 1.79 -24.46 -11.06
CA ALA A 429 1.85 -24.06 -9.64
C ALA A 429 1.12 -22.73 -9.39
N THR A 430 1.26 -21.77 -10.30
CA THR A 430 0.58 -20.49 -10.22
C THR A 430 -0.93 -20.66 -10.36
N ALA A 431 -1.40 -21.48 -11.29
CA ALA A 431 -2.81 -21.77 -11.50
C ALA A 431 -3.41 -22.56 -10.31
N ALA A 432 -2.67 -23.51 -9.74
CA ALA A 432 -3.11 -24.27 -8.57
C ALA A 432 -3.30 -23.36 -7.35
N LEU A 433 -2.34 -22.49 -7.07
CA LEU A 433 -2.44 -21.50 -5.99
C LEU A 433 -3.61 -20.54 -6.21
N GLU A 434 -3.83 -20.08 -7.46
CA GLU A 434 -4.95 -19.20 -7.81
C GLU A 434 -6.31 -19.88 -7.61
N ALA A 435 -6.42 -21.16 -7.94
CA ALA A 435 -7.64 -21.93 -7.71
C ALA A 435 -7.91 -22.09 -6.19
N GLU A 436 -6.90 -22.43 -5.41
CA GLU A 436 -6.99 -22.54 -3.96
C GLU A 436 -7.34 -21.21 -3.30
N ARG A 437 -6.71 -20.12 -3.74
CA ARG A 437 -6.99 -18.76 -3.29
C ARG A 437 -8.46 -18.39 -3.56
N THR A 438 -8.96 -18.69 -4.76
CA THR A 438 -10.35 -18.42 -5.15
C THR A 438 -11.35 -19.19 -4.28
N GLU A 439 -11.04 -20.43 -3.91
CA GLU A 439 -11.89 -21.22 -3.03
C GLU A 439 -11.88 -20.69 -1.59
N ALA A 440 -10.69 -20.41 -1.06
CA ALA A 440 -10.54 -19.88 0.30
C ALA A 440 -11.19 -18.50 0.46
N ALA A 441 -11.19 -17.69 -0.59
CA ALA A 441 -11.80 -16.36 -0.58
C ALA A 441 -13.28 -16.37 -0.19
N LYS A 442 -14.01 -17.44 -0.47
CA LYS A 442 -15.45 -17.58 -0.17
C LYS A 442 -15.80 -17.43 1.31
N GLY A 443 -14.85 -17.77 2.21
CA GLY A 443 -15.02 -17.63 3.65
C GLY A 443 -14.68 -16.25 4.21
N THR A 444 -14.16 -15.36 3.39
CA THR A 444 -13.66 -14.06 3.85
C THR A 444 -14.76 -12.99 3.92
N ILE A 445 -14.52 -11.97 4.74
CA ILE A 445 -15.41 -10.81 4.84
C ILE A 445 -15.55 -10.06 3.50
N TRP A 446 -14.54 -10.12 2.64
CA TRP A 446 -14.54 -9.44 1.35
C TRP A 446 -15.59 -9.99 0.36
N MET A 447 -16.06 -11.23 0.55
CA MET A 447 -17.08 -11.88 -0.29
C MET A 447 -18.52 -11.63 0.18
N THR A 448 -18.73 -10.75 1.18
CA THR A 448 -20.05 -10.51 1.76
C THR A 448 -20.90 -9.46 1.03
N GLY A 449 -20.54 -9.09 -0.20
CA GLY A 449 -21.39 -8.35 -1.13
C GLY A 449 -21.03 -6.88 -1.37
N CYS A 450 -19.96 -6.35 -0.76
CA CYS A 450 -19.52 -4.99 -1.05
C CYS A 450 -18.72 -4.90 -2.36
N ARG A 451 -18.65 -3.70 -2.94
CA ARG A 451 -17.73 -3.38 -4.04
C ARG A 451 -16.52 -2.64 -3.50
N SER A 452 -15.34 -3.19 -3.66
CA SER A 452 -14.08 -2.58 -3.23
C SER A 452 -12.96 -2.84 -4.22
N TRP A 453 -11.85 -2.09 -4.11
CA TRP A 453 -10.64 -2.32 -4.89
C TRP A 453 -9.92 -3.63 -4.50
N TYR A 454 -10.33 -4.27 -3.41
CA TYR A 454 -9.85 -5.61 -3.08
C TYR A 454 -10.31 -6.69 -4.07
N LEU A 455 -11.40 -6.44 -4.81
CA LEU A 455 -11.98 -7.43 -5.71
C LEU A 455 -11.41 -7.27 -7.14
N ASP A 456 -11.17 -8.41 -7.77
CA ASP A 456 -10.84 -8.46 -9.19
C ASP A 456 -12.11 -8.34 -10.08
N ASP A 457 -11.93 -8.49 -11.39
CA ASP A 457 -13.00 -8.41 -12.40
C ASP A 457 -14.09 -9.50 -12.26
N ARG A 458 -13.80 -10.58 -11.53
CA ARG A 458 -14.76 -11.66 -11.19
C ARG A 458 -15.52 -11.38 -9.89
N GLY A 459 -15.16 -10.33 -9.16
CA GLY A 459 -15.65 -10.08 -7.80
C GLY A 459 -14.99 -10.98 -6.74
N VAL A 460 -13.83 -11.57 -7.04
CA VAL A 460 -13.03 -12.37 -6.11
C VAL A 460 -11.93 -11.48 -5.51
N PRO A 461 -11.64 -11.56 -4.20
CA PRO A 461 -10.56 -10.81 -3.58
C PRO A 461 -9.23 -11.06 -4.29
N ALA A 462 -8.58 -10.01 -4.77
CA ALA A 462 -7.25 -10.03 -5.41
C ALA A 462 -6.12 -9.95 -4.36
N VAL A 463 -6.41 -10.34 -3.12
CA VAL A 463 -5.51 -10.32 -1.97
C VAL A 463 -5.37 -11.73 -1.38
N TRP A 464 -4.55 -11.90 -0.35
CA TRP A 464 -4.28 -13.17 0.33
C TRP A 464 -5.46 -13.55 1.25
N PRO A 465 -6.20 -14.64 0.99
CA PRO A 465 -7.40 -15.00 1.74
C PRO A 465 -7.15 -16.04 2.84
N PHE A 466 -5.90 -16.28 3.18
CA PHE A 466 -5.51 -17.24 4.21
C PHE A 466 -4.97 -16.53 5.45
N SER A 467 -4.73 -17.28 6.52
CA SER A 467 -4.08 -16.76 7.73
C SER A 467 -2.65 -16.28 7.47
N PHE A 468 -2.16 -15.42 8.36
CA PHE A 468 -0.76 -14.96 8.27
C PHE A 468 0.23 -16.06 8.65
N ASP A 469 -0.14 -16.98 9.53
CA ASP A 469 0.67 -18.14 9.83
C ASP A 469 0.94 -19.02 8.59
N ARG A 470 -0.09 -19.17 7.74
CA ARG A 470 0.10 -19.84 6.46
C ARG A 470 1.07 -19.04 5.56
N PHE A 471 0.93 -17.72 5.50
CA PHE A 471 1.87 -16.90 4.72
C PHE A 471 3.30 -17.05 5.24
N ARG A 472 3.51 -16.99 6.55
CA ARG A 472 4.84 -17.25 7.17
C ARG A 472 5.37 -18.64 6.83
N ALA A 473 4.51 -19.65 6.82
CA ALA A 473 4.90 -21.02 6.47
C ALA A 473 5.34 -21.13 5.02
N GLU A 474 4.59 -20.54 4.08
CA GLU A 474 4.93 -20.50 2.65
C GLU A 474 6.25 -19.74 2.38
N MET A 475 6.53 -18.70 3.18
CA MET A 475 7.76 -17.89 3.05
C MET A 475 8.99 -18.54 3.71
N ARG A 476 8.84 -19.65 4.43
CA ARG A 476 9.95 -20.28 5.18
C ARG A 476 10.98 -20.90 4.24
N GLU A 477 10.54 -21.62 3.23
CA GLU A 477 11.41 -22.32 2.28
C GLU A 477 10.72 -22.45 0.92
N PRO A 478 11.44 -22.17 -0.20
CA PRO A 478 10.87 -22.35 -1.53
C PRO A 478 10.61 -23.83 -1.87
N ASP A 479 9.38 -24.13 -2.29
CA ASP A 479 9.07 -25.39 -2.94
C ASP A 479 9.63 -25.37 -4.38
N LEU A 480 10.76 -26.00 -4.59
CA LEU A 480 11.44 -26.01 -5.89
C LEU A 480 10.64 -26.74 -6.97
N ALA A 481 9.72 -27.64 -6.62
CA ALA A 481 8.86 -28.30 -7.59
C ALA A 481 7.85 -27.32 -8.24
N ALA A 482 7.59 -26.18 -7.61
CA ALA A 482 6.74 -25.13 -8.14
C ALA A 482 7.45 -24.23 -9.18
N TYR A 483 8.75 -24.44 -9.43
CA TYR A 483 9.56 -23.57 -10.29
C TYR A 483 10.08 -24.29 -11.53
N ASP A 484 10.09 -23.57 -12.67
CA ASP A 484 10.89 -23.89 -13.86
C ASP A 484 12.33 -23.44 -13.57
N LEU A 485 13.21 -24.42 -13.40
CA LEU A 485 14.60 -24.27 -12.98
C LEU A 485 15.52 -24.63 -14.16
N ARG A 486 16.33 -23.69 -14.65
CA ARG A 486 17.22 -23.91 -15.82
C ARG A 486 18.67 -23.59 -15.52
#